data_a3ebdc4a89017618adda6805d00f28b9
#
_entry.id   a3ebdc4a89017618adda6805d00f28b9
#
_cell.length_a   1.000
_cell.length_b   1.000
_cell.length_c   1.000
_cell.angle_alpha   90.00
_cell.angle_beta   90.00
_cell.angle_gamma   90.00
#
_symmetry.space_group_name_H-M   'P 1'
#
loop_
_entity.id
_entity.type
_entity.pdbx_description
1 polymer ?
#
loop_
_entity_poly.entity_id
_entity_poly.type
_entity_poly.pdbx_seq_one_letter_code
_entity_poly.pdbx_strand_id
1 'polypeptide(L)'
;MNNPLDLFAWTVRSERKRQHLTQRKLAERLNMNARTIIDLETCQSNPKFETVALVAKELNISVDASIFPDMVNQTVSKTVVDFFAGKSEAEIEKYIALCKQAEAFQKDE
;
A
#
# COMPACT_ATOMS: atom_id res chain seq x y z
N MET A 1 -15.94 -1.83 -8.98
CA MET A 1 -14.72 -2.62 -8.80
C MET A 1 -14.88 -3.57 -7.62
N ASN A 2 -15.53 -4.71 -7.86
CA ASN A 2 -15.79 -5.70 -6.82
C ASN A 2 -14.80 -6.86 -6.83
N ASN A 3 -14.03 -6.98 -7.91
CA ASN A 3 -13.05 -8.05 -8.08
C ASN A 3 -11.71 -7.60 -7.50
N PRO A 4 -11.05 -8.41 -6.64
CA PRO A 4 -9.72 -8.08 -6.10
C PRO A 4 -8.69 -7.75 -7.18
N LEU A 5 -8.74 -8.43 -8.33
CA LEU A 5 -7.82 -8.15 -9.43
C LEU A 5 -8.04 -6.75 -10.01
N ASP A 6 -9.30 -6.34 -10.19
CA ASP A 6 -9.63 -5.00 -10.68
C ASP A 6 -9.15 -3.93 -9.72
N LEU A 7 -9.34 -4.14 -8.43
CA LEU A 7 -8.92 -3.20 -7.40
C LEU A 7 -7.39 -3.11 -7.35
N PHE A 8 -6.71 -4.25 -7.45
CA PHE A 8 -5.25 -4.28 -7.49
C PHE A 8 -4.72 -3.55 -8.73
N ALA A 9 -5.30 -3.82 -9.89
CA ALA A 9 -4.91 -3.17 -11.16
C ALA A 9 -5.06 -1.65 -11.05
N TRP A 10 -6.15 -1.18 -10.50
CA TRP A 10 -6.39 0.26 -10.30
C TRP A 10 -5.36 0.85 -9.34
N THR A 11 -5.06 0.15 -8.25
CA THR A 11 -4.08 0.60 -7.27
C THR A 11 -2.69 0.68 -7.87
N VAL A 12 -2.29 -0.32 -8.66
CA VAL A 12 -1.00 -0.31 -9.35
C VAL A 12 -0.89 0.91 -10.27
N ARG A 13 -1.90 1.14 -11.08
CA ARG A 13 -1.91 2.26 -12.01
C ARG A 13 -1.86 3.60 -11.27
N SER A 14 -2.66 3.75 -10.24
CA SER A 14 -2.74 4.98 -9.45
C SER A 14 -1.42 5.28 -8.75
N GLU A 15 -0.84 4.29 -8.10
CA GLU A 15 0.42 4.46 -7.38
C GLU A 15 1.59 4.68 -8.33
N ARG A 16 1.61 3.96 -9.47
CA ARG A 16 2.63 4.18 -10.49
C ARG A 16 2.63 5.63 -10.97
N LYS A 17 1.44 6.15 -11.27
CA LYS A 17 1.30 7.54 -11.73
C LYS A 17 1.68 8.54 -10.64
N ARG A 18 1.31 8.26 -9.40
CA ARG A 18 1.69 9.09 -8.26
C ARG A 18 3.20 9.20 -8.12
N GLN A 19 3.91 8.12 -8.41
CA GLN A 19 5.37 8.08 -8.36
C GLN A 19 6.04 8.53 -9.66
N HIS A 20 5.25 9.04 -10.62
CA HIS A 20 5.73 9.54 -11.91
C HIS A 20 6.49 8.47 -12.73
N LEU A 21 6.04 7.23 -12.67
CA LEU A 21 6.62 6.13 -13.41
C LEU A 21 5.76 5.81 -14.64
N THR A 22 6.41 5.60 -15.79
CA THR A 22 5.73 5.02 -16.94
C THR A 22 5.62 3.51 -16.77
N GLN A 23 4.73 2.88 -17.52
CA GLN A 23 4.62 1.42 -17.52
C GLN A 23 5.95 0.77 -17.91
N ARG A 24 6.63 1.34 -18.92
CA ARG A 24 7.93 0.85 -19.35
C ARG A 24 8.97 0.99 -18.25
N LYS A 25 8.99 2.11 -17.55
CA LYS A 25 9.97 2.35 -16.48
C LYS A 25 9.77 1.38 -15.31
N LEU A 26 8.53 1.14 -14.94
CA LEU A 26 8.23 0.15 -13.91
C LEU A 26 8.70 -1.24 -14.33
N ALA A 27 8.39 -1.63 -15.57
CA ALA A 27 8.82 -2.91 -16.11
C ALA A 27 10.36 -3.05 -16.10
N GLU A 28 11.08 -2.00 -16.49
CA GLU A 28 12.53 -2.00 -16.44
C GLU A 28 13.07 -2.23 -15.02
N ARG A 29 12.49 -1.56 -14.03
CA ARG A 29 12.89 -1.73 -12.64
C ARG A 29 12.70 -3.16 -12.13
N LEU A 30 11.67 -3.82 -12.64
CA LEU A 30 11.34 -5.18 -12.24
C LEU A 30 11.93 -6.24 -13.17
N ASN A 31 12.69 -5.81 -14.16
CA ASN A 31 13.26 -6.70 -15.19
C ASN A 31 12.17 -7.55 -15.86
N MET A 32 11.06 -6.90 -16.20
CA MET A 32 9.91 -7.50 -16.86
C MET A 32 9.66 -6.85 -18.21
N ASN A 33 8.89 -7.54 -19.06
CA ASN A 33 8.38 -6.96 -20.28
C ASN A 33 7.29 -5.93 -19.94
N ALA A 34 7.30 -4.78 -20.62
CA ALA A 34 6.28 -3.74 -20.43
C ALA A 34 4.87 -4.27 -20.66
N ARG A 35 4.71 -5.24 -21.55
CA ARG A 35 3.41 -5.87 -21.80
C ARG A 35 2.83 -6.51 -20.56
N THR A 36 3.68 -7.08 -19.70
CA THR A 36 3.25 -7.67 -18.43
C THR A 36 2.57 -6.62 -17.55
N ILE A 37 3.13 -5.41 -17.48
CA ILE A 37 2.54 -4.32 -16.71
C ILE A 37 1.24 -3.83 -17.34
N ILE A 38 1.23 -3.69 -18.66
CA ILE A 38 0.02 -3.26 -19.39
C ILE A 38 -1.13 -4.24 -19.15
N ASP A 39 -0.86 -5.54 -19.30
CA ASP A 39 -1.88 -6.57 -19.10
C ASP A 39 -2.38 -6.60 -17.67
N LEU A 40 -1.48 -6.37 -16.70
CA LEU A 40 -1.85 -6.30 -15.30
C LEU A 40 -2.80 -5.12 -15.03
N GLU A 41 -2.48 -3.94 -15.54
CA GLU A 41 -3.26 -2.72 -15.32
C GLU A 41 -4.59 -2.71 -16.07
N THR A 42 -4.69 -3.47 -17.16
CA THR A 42 -5.91 -3.54 -17.97
C THR A 42 -6.72 -4.81 -17.71
N CYS A 43 -6.29 -5.64 -16.77
CA CYS A 43 -6.95 -6.91 -16.42
C CYS A 43 -7.07 -7.88 -17.60
N GLN A 44 -6.10 -7.86 -18.50
CA GLN A 44 -6.07 -8.72 -19.67
C GLN A 44 -5.45 -10.08 -19.41
N SER A 45 -4.90 -10.31 -18.23
CA SER A 45 -4.30 -11.59 -17.87
C SER A 45 -4.52 -11.85 -16.39
N ASN A 46 -4.37 -13.13 -16.01
CA ASN A 46 -4.29 -13.49 -14.59
C ASN A 46 -2.81 -13.51 -14.21
N PRO A 47 -2.34 -12.48 -13.51
CA PRO A 47 -0.92 -12.42 -13.16
C PRO A 47 -0.56 -13.52 -12.17
N LYS A 48 0.65 -14.04 -12.30
CA LYS A 48 1.17 -14.98 -11.32
C LYS A 48 1.37 -14.25 -9.99
N PHE A 49 1.24 -14.97 -8.89
CA PHE A 49 1.47 -14.40 -7.57
C PHE A 49 2.84 -13.73 -7.46
N GLU A 50 3.87 -14.34 -8.05
CA GLU A 50 5.22 -13.78 -8.07
C GLU A 50 5.25 -12.39 -8.70
N THR A 51 4.55 -12.21 -9.83
CA THR A 51 4.45 -10.91 -10.50
C THR A 51 3.74 -9.89 -9.60
N VAL A 52 2.63 -10.29 -8.99
CA VAL A 52 1.88 -9.43 -8.06
C VAL A 52 2.77 -8.99 -6.91
N ALA A 53 3.50 -9.92 -6.33
CA ALA A 53 4.39 -9.62 -5.20
C ALA A 53 5.50 -8.64 -5.58
N LEU A 54 6.12 -8.82 -6.74
CA LEU A 54 7.19 -7.94 -7.21
C LEU A 54 6.68 -6.52 -7.47
N VAL A 55 5.54 -6.39 -8.13
CA VAL A 55 4.93 -5.08 -8.41
C VAL A 55 4.52 -4.39 -7.11
N ALA A 56 3.89 -5.13 -6.20
CA ALA A 56 3.46 -4.57 -4.93
C ALA A 56 4.64 -4.06 -4.10
N LYS A 57 5.73 -4.80 -4.06
CA LYS A 57 6.94 -4.39 -3.34
C LYS A 57 7.57 -3.13 -3.95
N GLU A 58 7.69 -3.09 -5.27
CA GLU A 58 8.31 -1.95 -5.95
C GLU A 58 7.52 -0.66 -5.74
N LEU A 59 6.20 -0.75 -5.80
CA LEU A 59 5.33 0.40 -5.62
C LEU A 59 4.95 0.65 -4.16
N ASN A 60 5.34 -0.24 -3.25
CA ASN A 60 5.01 -0.17 -1.83
C ASN A 60 3.50 -0.12 -1.58
N ILE A 61 2.78 -1.04 -2.21
CA ILE A 61 1.33 -1.16 -2.04
C ILE A 61 0.97 -2.48 -1.38
N SER A 62 -0.16 -2.49 -0.69
CA SER A 62 -0.63 -3.68 0.02
C SER A 62 -1.56 -4.50 -0.86
N VAL A 63 -1.23 -5.78 -1.03
CA VAL A 63 -2.12 -6.73 -1.71
C VAL A 63 -3.36 -6.98 -0.86
N ASP A 64 -3.22 -6.97 0.46
CA ASP A 64 -4.34 -7.17 1.38
C ASP A 64 -5.44 -6.12 1.17
N ALA A 65 -5.06 -4.90 0.82
CA ALA A 65 -6.01 -3.83 0.53
C ALA A 65 -6.94 -4.17 -0.62
N SER A 66 -6.48 -4.97 -1.58
CA SER A 66 -7.28 -5.40 -2.73
C SER A 66 -8.23 -6.54 -2.37
N ILE A 67 -7.88 -7.36 -1.38
CA ILE A 67 -8.66 -8.51 -0.96
C ILE A 67 -9.65 -8.11 0.14
N PHE A 68 -9.21 -7.27 1.07
CA PHE A 68 -9.98 -6.82 2.22
C PHE A 68 -10.03 -5.30 2.29
N PRO A 69 -10.67 -4.63 1.33
CA PRO A 69 -10.67 -3.15 1.28
C PRO A 69 -11.30 -2.51 2.51
N ASP A 70 -12.30 -3.14 3.09
CA ASP A 70 -12.98 -2.60 4.27
C ASP A 70 -12.09 -2.61 5.50
N MET A 71 -11.20 -3.60 5.61
CA MET A 71 -10.24 -3.68 6.70
C MET A 71 -9.17 -2.60 6.59
N VAL A 72 -8.74 -2.30 5.37
CA VAL A 72 -7.72 -1.27 5.12
C VAL A 72 -8.25 0.11 5.49
N ASN A 73 -9.52 0.39 5.24
CA ASN A 73 -10.14 1.66 5.59
C ASN A 73 -10.20 1.90 7.11
N GLN A 74 -10.04 0.85 7.89
CA GLN A 74 -10.00 0.93 9.35
C GLN A 74 -8.57 0.90 9.89
N THR A 75 -7.59 0.81 9.02
CA THR A 75 -6.19 0.75 9.43
C THR A 75 -5.58 2.13 9.55
N VAL A 76 -4.42 2.14 10.16
CA VAL A 76 -3.64 3.32 10.47
C VAL A 76 -3.12 3.97 9.19
N SER A 77 -3.10 5.29 9.12
CA SER A 77 -2.57 5.99 7.96
C SER A 77 -1.07 5.69 7.77
N LYS A 78 -0.61 5.85 6.53
CA LYS A 78 0.81 5.65 6.22
C LYS A 78 1.71 6.59 7.05
N THR A 79 1.26 7.81 7.29
CA THR A 79 2.00 8.78 8.10
C THR A 79 2.29 8.24 9.49
N VAL A 80 1.29 7.59 10.12
CA VAL A 80 1.46 7.00 11.45
C VAL A 80 2.37 5.79 11.39
N VAL A 81 2.19 4.94 10.38
CA VAL A 81 3.05 3.76 10.20
C VAL A 81 4.50 4.17 10.02
N ASP A 82 4.76 5.17 9.16
CA ASP A 82 6.12 5.66 8.91
C ASP A 82 6.74 6.26 10.18
N PHE A 83 5.95 6.97 10.97
CA PHE A 83 6.41 7.56 12.23
C PHE A 83 6.91 6.49 13.21
N PHE A 84 6.19 5.37 13.31
CA PHE A 84 6.54 4.29 14.23
C PHE A 84 7.54 3.29 13.65
N ALA A 85 7.80 3.34 12.34
CA ALA A 85 8.74 2.42 11.71
C ALA A 85 10.14 2.56 12.32
N GLY A 86 10.74 1.44 12.66
CA GLY A 86 12.09 1.41 13.24
C GLY A 86 12.16 1.73 14.73
N LYS A 87 11.05 2.10 15.35
CA LYS A 87 11.03 2.35 16.80
C LYS A 87 10.84 1.04 17.57
N SER A 88 11.47 0.96 18.73
CA SER A 88 11.30 -0.20 19.61
C SER A 88 9.91 -0.22 20.22
N GLU A 89 9.48 -1.38 20.68
CA GLU A 89 8.18 -1.54 21.34
C GLU A 89 8.08 -0.64 22.59
N ALA A 90 9.16 -0.51 23.33
CA ALA A 90 9.21 0.38 24.50
C ALA A 90 9.02 1.85 24.12
N GLU A 91 9.62 2.29 23.01
CA GLU A 91 9.42 3.65 22.52
C GLU A 91 7.98 3.87 22.07
N ILE A 92 7.40 2.91 21.37
CA ILE A 92 6.00 2.98 20.91
C ILE A 92 5.06 3.11 22.12
N GLU A 93 5.29 2.36 23.18
CA GLU A 93 4.48 2.42 24.40
C GLU A 93 4.53 3.81 25.04
N LYS A 94 5.69 4.45 25.02
CA LYS A 94 5.84 5.82 25.54
C LYS A 94 4.99 6.81 24.75
N TYR A 95 4.99 6.70 23.42
CA TYR A 95 4.17 7.57 22.56
C TYR A 95 2.68 7.32 22.78
N ILE A 96 2.29 6.06 22.93
CA ILE A 96 0.89 5.71 23.23
C ILE A 96 0.44 6.32 24.56
N ALA A 97 1.30 6.25 25.58
CA ALA A 97 1.00 6.85 26.88
C ALA A 97 0.78 8.36 26.78
N LEU A 98 1.63 9.04 26.00
CA LEU A 98 1.49 10.48 25.75
C LEU A 98 0.18 10.80 25.03
N CYS A 99 -0.16 10.02 24.02
CA CYS A 99 -1.40 10.21 23.27
C CYS A 99 -2.62 10.03 24.16
N LYS A 100 -2.61 9.04 25.05
CA LYS A 100 -3.70 8.83 26.01
C LYS A 100 -3.86 10.00 26.97
N GLN A 101 -2.74 10.57 27.42
CA GLN A 101 -2.77 11.77 28.27
C GLN A 101 -3.37 12.95 27.53
N ALA A 102 -3.01 13.14 26.27
CA ALA A 102 -3.56 14.21 25.45
C ALA A 102 -5.06 14.06 25.23
N GLU A 103 -5.53 12.83 24.99
CA GLU A 103 -6.95 12.54 24.83
C GLU A 103 -7.73 12.83 26.12
N ALA A 104 -7.18 12.44 27.28
CA ALA A 104 -7.80 12.71 28.56
C ALA A 104 -7.91 14.21 28.82
N PHE A 105 -6.91 14.98 28.40
CA PHE A 105 -6.91 16.43 28.52
C PHE A 105 -8.03 17.07 27.70
N GLN A 106 -8.27 16.56 26.49
CA GLN A 106 -9.34 17.07 25.63
C GLN A 106 -10.74 16.76 26.17
N LYS A 107 -10.89 15.62 26.85
CA LYS A 107 -12.18 15.21 27.42
C LYS A 107 -12.61 16.02 28.63
N ASP A 108 -11.68 16.66 29.28
CA ASP A 108 -11.95 17.48 30.46
C ASP A 108 -12.44 18.89 30.11
N GLU A 109 -12.48 19.20 28.82
CA GLU A 109 -13.06 20.44 28.33
C GLU A 109 -14.56 20.25 28.03
#